data_5c0667a5fd09cf36099b9812d76e1700
#
_entry.id   5c0667a5fd09cf36099b9812d76e1700
#
_cell.length_a   1.000
_cell.length_b   1.000
_cell.length_c   1.000
_cell.angle_alpha   90.00
_cell.angle_beta   90.00
_cell.angle_gamma   90.00
#
_symmetry.space_group_name_H-M   'P 1'
#
loop_
_entity.id
_entity.type
_entity.pdbx_description
1 polymer ?
#
loop_
_entity_poly.entity_id
_entity_poly.type
_entity_poly.pdbx_seq_one_letter_code
_entity_poly.pdbx_strand_id
1 'polypeptide(L)'
;GGVLEDLSTPPPEDMWLKVKSIEDAKDEAEEIKITFENGDPIAVDDESLSAAEILKKLNLIGGNHGIGRIDIVESRATGMKSRGCYETPGGTILLKARRAMESLCLSRDEIVKKDSLMPSYAKLIYDGLWWSNDRVSLQKQIDNFATKVSGSVVIKLLKGNVISLGKESKNSLYDENKASFEESGGFSNQDMQDYIKAVSYTH
;
A
#
# COMPACT_ATOMS: atom_id res chain seq x y z
N GLY A 1 -22.56 -7.68 16.77
CA GLY A 1 -23.66 -8.64 16.89
C GLY A 1 -24.80 -8.31 15.93
N GLY A 2 -25.83 -9.08 15.94
CA GLY A 2 -27.02 -8.84 15.13
C GLY A 2 -26.80 -9.14 13.64
N VAL A 3 -27.08 -8.17 12.76
CA VAL A 3 -27.07 -8.37 11.31
C VAL A 3 -25.71 -8.86 10.77
N LEU A 4 -24.61 -8.48 11.41
CA LEU A 4 -23.26 -8.88 10.97
C LEU A 4 -22.94 -10.35 11.26
N GLU A 5 -23.71 -11.03 12.10
CA GLU A 5 -23.51 -12.45 12.40
C GLU A 5 -23.95 -13.37 11.24
N ASP A 6 -24.88 -12.88 10.41
CA ASP A 6 -25.27 -13.58 9.18
C ASP A 6 -24.34 -13.20 8.04
N LEU A 7 -23.42 -14.11 7.69
CA LEU A 7 -22.42 -13.89 6.63
C LEU A 7 -23.03 -13.86 5.21
N SER A 8 -24.26 -14.33 5.04
CA SER A 8 -24.96 -14.29 3.76
C SER A 8 -25.58 -12.94 3.44
N THR A 9 -25.68 -12.07 4.46
CA THR A 9 -26.27 -10.73 4.35
C THR A 9 -25.16 -9.67 4.29
N PRO A 10 -25.16 -8.76 3.30
CA PRO A 10 -24.19 -7.68 3.26
C PRO A 10 -24.40 -6.71 4.44
N PRO A 11 -23.34 -5.98 4.86
CA PRO A 11 -23.51 -4.96 5.89
C PRO A 11 -24.53 -3.90 5.46
N PRO A 12 -25.41 -3.43 6.36
CA PRO A 12 -26.34 -2.35 6.06
C PRO A 12 -25.60 -1.08 5.60
N GLU A 13 -26.15 -0.37 4.63
CA GLU A 13 -25.50 0.82 4.06
C GLU A 13 -25.31 1.94 5.11
N ASP A 14 -26.25 2.10 6.03
CA ASP A 14 -26.19 3.08 7.11
C ASP A 14 -25.12 2.82 8.18
N MET A 15 -24.48 1.65 8.12
CA MET A 15 -23.36 1.32 8.99
C MET A 15 -22.07 2.03 8.57
N TRP A 16 -21.92 2.34 7.30
CA TRP A 16 -20.76 3.01 6.75
C TRP A 16 -20.86 4.53 6.97
N LEU A 17 -19.93 5.10 7.75
CA LEU A 17 -20.01 6.49 8.21
C LEU A 17 -19.04 7.43 7.47
N LYS A 18 -17.96 6.89 6.94
CA LYS A 18 -16.86 7.69 6.35
C LYS A 18 -16.70 7.50 4.86
N VAL A 19 -17.09 6.34 4.35
CA VAL A 19 -16.86 5.94 2.97
C VAL A 19 -18.20 5.82 2.25
N LYS A 20 -18.36 6.60 1.19
CA LYS A 20 -19.55 6.52 0.33
C LYS A 20 -19.60 5.17 -0.38
N SER A 21 -20.81 4.72 -0.74
CA SER A 21 -20.96 3.61 -1.66
C SER A 21 -20.31 3.92 -3.01
N ILE A 22 -20.04 2.90 -3.81
CA ILE A 22 -19.47 3.10 -5.16
C ILE A 22 -20.45 3.90 -6.04
N GLU A 23 -21.73 3.67 -5.86
CA GLU A 23 -22.81 4.36 -6.59
C GLU A 23 -22.85 5.85 -6.25
N ASP A 24 -22.67 6.21 -4.97
CA ASP A 24 -22.70 7.58 -4.47
C ASP A 24 -21.35 8.30 -4.50
N ALA A 25 -20.28 7.59 -4.86
CA ALA A 25 -18.94 8.17 -4.97
C ALA A 25 -18.88 9.18 -6.13
N LYS A 26 -17.92 10.11 -6.05
CA LYS A 26 -17.69 11.09 -7.12
C LYS A 26 -17.55 10.41 -8.48
N ASP A 27 -18.16 10.97 -9.50
CA ASP A 27 -18.06 10.49 -10.88
C ASP A 27 -16.74 10.88 -11.54
N GLU A 28 -16.18 12.03 -11.14
CA GLU A 28 -14.93 12.55 -11.70
C GLU A 28 -13.74 12.01 -10.92
N ALA A 29 -12.71 11.60 -11.66
CA ALA A 29 -11.44 11.20 -11.08
C ALA A 29 -10.74 12.39 -10.41
N GLU A 30 -9.98 12.10 -9.36
CA GLU A 30 -9.13 13.08 -8.67
C GLU A 30 -7.71 12.55 -8.61
N GLU A 31 -6.75 13.38 -8.97
CA GLU A 31 -5.32 13.05 -8.87
C GLU A 31 -4.72 13.80 -7.70
N ILE A 32 -3.93 13.10 -6.89
CA ILE A 32 -3.18 13.67 -5.78
C ILE A 32 -1.73 13.22 -5.85
N LYS A 33 -0.80 14.11 -5.47
CA LYS A 33 0.61 13.77 -5.33
C LYS A 33 0.95 13.58 -3.86
N ILE A 34 1.54 12.42 -3.53
CA ILE A 34 2.01 12.13 -2.19
C ILE A 34 3.52 12.06 -2.21
N THR A 35 4.17 12.84 -1.33
CA THR A 35 5.62 12.86 -1.18
C THR A 35 6.02 12.11 0.08
N PHE A 36 7.04 11.25 -0.07
CA PHE A 36 7.61 10.45 1.01
C PHE A 36 9.06 10.85 1.29
N GLU A 37 9.44 10.78 2.55
CA GLU A 37 10.82 10.88 3.01
C GLU A 37 11.08 9.77 4.02
N ASN A 38 12.10 8.95 3.76
CA ASN A 38 12.44 7.79 4.61
C ASN A 38 11.22 6.90 4.92
N GLY A 39 10.37 6.69 3.92
CA GLY A 39 9.18 5.87 4.01
C GLY A 39 7.95 6.53 4.63
N ASP A 40 8.08 7.72 5.21
CA ASP A 40 6.97 8.46 5.80
C ASP A 40 6.37 9.46 4.81
N PRO A 41 5.03 9.58 4.74
CA PRO A 41 4.39 10.63 3.96
C PRO A 41 4.62 11.98 4.65
N ILE A 42 5.10 12.98 3.89
CA ILE A 42 5.42 14.31 4.41
C ILE A 42 4.65 15.45 3.75
N ALA A 43 4.08 15.22 2.58
CA ALA A 43 3.33 16.24 1.85
C ALA A 43 2.25 15.62 0.96
N VAL A 44 1.19 16.38 0.73
CA VAL A 44 0.15 16.11 -0.26
C VAL A 44 0.03 17.33 -1.15
N ASP A 45 0.12 17.16 -2.48
CA ASP A 45 0.10 18.23 -3.47
C ASP A 45 1.09 19.39 -3.13
N ASP A 46 2.30 19.02 -2.72
CA ASP A 46 3.39 19.91 -2.31
C ASP A 46 3.12 20.71 -1.01
N GLU A 47 2.01 20.47 -0.34
CA GLU A 47 1.72 21.04 0.97
C GLU A 47 2.30 20.13 2.07
N SER A 48 3.27 20.64 2.82
CA SER A 48 3.85 19.93 3.97
C SER A 48 2.84 19.85 5.12
N LEU A 49 2.56 18.64 5.56
CA LEU A 49 1.59 18.34 6.60
C LEU A 49 2.16 17.34 7.61
N SER A 50 1.65 17.35 8.83
CA SER A 50 1.93 16.30 9.80
C SER A 50 1.31 14.97 9.34
N ALA A 51 1.80 13.85 9.87
CA ALA A 51 1.26 12.53 9.56
C ALA A 51 -0.25 12.43 9.87
N ALA A 52 -0.68 13.01 10.99
CA ALA A 52 -2.09 13.04 11.39
C ALA A 52 -2.95 13.86 10.42
N GLU A 53 -2.45 15.02 9.98
CA GLU A 53 -3.14 15.89 9.01
C GLU A 53 -3.24 15.21 7.63
N ILE A 54 -2.18 14.53 7.19
CA ILE A 54 -2.20 13.75 5.94
C ILE A 54 -3.27 12.66 6.02
N LEU A 55 -3.28 11.88 7.08
CA LEU A 55 -4.27 10.81 7.25
C LEU A 55 -5.69 11.36 7.27
N LYS A 56 -5.94 12.45 7.98
CA LYS A 56 -7.24 13.13 8.03
C LYS A 56 -7.68 13.60 6.64
N LYS A 57 -6.80 14.24 5.90
CA LYS A 57 -7.06 14.72 4.53
C LYS A 57 -7.38 13.57 3.58
N LEU A 58 -6.58 12.52 3.60
CA LEU A 58 -6.76 11.35 2.74
C LEU A 58 -7.99 10.53 3.13
N ASN A 59 -8.36 10.49 4.42
CA ASN A 59 -9.61 9.87 4.85
C ASN A 59 -10.83 10.57 4.23
N LEU A 60 -10.82 11.90 4.20
CA LEU A 60 -11.91 12.67 3.62
C LEU A 60 -11.99 12.48 2.10
N ILE A 61 -10.88 12.64 1.41
CA ILE A 61 -10.81 12.50 -0.05
C ILE A 61 -11.16 11.05 -0.45
N GLY A 62 -10.54 10.07 0.17
CA GLY A 62 -10.78 8.65 -0.13
C GLY A 62 -12.21 8.22 0.15
N GLY A 63 -12.80 8.68 1.23
CA GLY A 63 -14.20 8.41 1.57
C GLY A 63 -15.17 8.95 0.52
N ASN A 64 -14.90 10.11 -0.05
CA ASN A 64 -15.70 10.71 -1.13
C ASN A 64 -15.60 9.92 -2.45
N HIS A 65 -14.51 9.18 -2.66
CA HIS A 65 -14.32 8.31 -3.81
C HIS A 65 -14.71 6.85 -3.57
N GLY A 66 -15.35 6.54 -2.45
CA GLY A 66 -15.80 5.19 -2.14
C GLY A 66 -14.66 4.21 -1.83
N ILE A 67 -13.51 4.72 -1.36
CA ILE A 67 -12.30 3.92 -1.09
C ILE A 67 -12.26 3.52 0.38
N GLY A 68 -11.95 2.24 0.66
CA GLY A 68 -11.56 1.79 1.97
C GLY A 68 -12.62 1.10 2.82
N ARG A 69 -13.74 0.65 2.25
CA ARG A 69 -14.64 -0.28 2.94
C ARG A 69 -14.04 -1.68 2.93
N ILE A 70 -14.00 -2.30 4.09
CA ILE A 70 -13.50 -3.67 4.27
C ILE A 70 -14.54 -4.46 5.05
N ASP A 71 -14.97 -5.58 4.49
CA ASP A 71 -15.82 -6.58 5.14
C ASP A 71 -15.05 -7.90 5.16
N ILE A 72 -14.64 -8.35 6.32
CA ILE A 72 -13.70 -9.45 6.48
C ILE A 72 -14.11 -10.38 7.62
N VAL A 73 -13.91 -11.69 7.42
CA VAL A 73 -13.94 -12.70 8.48
C VAL A 73 -12.53 -12.93 8.99
N GLU A 74 -12.29 -12.58 10.23
CA GLU A 74 -10.97 -12.64 10.85
C GLU A 74 -10.92 -13.59 12.05
N SER A 75 -9.74 -14.08 12.39
CA SER A 75 -9.51 -14.92 13.57
C SER A 75 -9.15 -14.05 14.77
N ARG A 76 -9.86 -14.28 15.88
CA ARG A 76 -9.51 -13.67 17.16
C ARG A 76 -8.38 -14.46 17.87
N ALA A 77 -7.75 -13.86 18.87
CA ALA A 77 -6.72 -14.52 19.69
C ALA A 77 -7.20 -15.83 20.32
N THR A 78 -8.52 -15.95 20.57
CA THR A 78 -9.15 -17.18 21.07
C THR A 78 -9.31 -18.29 20.03
N GLY A 79 -8.95 -18.05 18.76
CA GLY A 79 -9.18 -18.97 17.64
C GLY A 79 -10.57 -18.88 17.02
N MET A 80 -11.50 -18.13 17.63
CA MET A 80 -12.83 -17.92 17.08
C MET A 80 -12.80 -17.02 15.85
N LYS A 81 -13.71 -17.26 14.91
CA LYS A 81 -13.94 -16.37 13.77
C LYS A 81 -14.93 -15.26 14.14
N SER A 82 -14.68 -14.08 13.66
CA SER A 82 -15.62 -12.96 13.75
C SER A 82 -15.58 -12.14 12.47
N ARG A 83 -16.73 -11.53 12.13
CA ARG A 83 -16.82 -10.59 11.02
C ARG A 83 -16.52 -9.18 11.51
N GLY A 84 -15.61 -8.50 10.79
CA GLY A 84 -15.29 -7.10 11.01
C GLY A 84 -15.59 -6.27 9.76
N CYS A 85 -16.18 -5.10 9.97
CA CYS A 85 -16.39 -4.09 8.93
C CYS A 85 -15.60 -2.85 9.31
N TYR A 86 -14.70 -2.44 8.45
CA TYR A 86 -13.75 -1.34 8.70
C TYR A 86 -13.80 -0.31 7.59
N GLU A 87 -13.50 0.94 7.94
CA GLU A 87 -13.35 2.03 7.00
C GLU A 87 -11.95 2.60 7.12
N THR A 88 -11.13 2.39 6.08
CA THR A 88 -9.72 2.78 6.05
C THR A 88 -9.33 3.54 4.78
N PRO A 89 -10.04 4.63 4.43
CA PRO A 89 -9.82 5.30 3.16
C PRO A 89 -8.40 5.85 3.01
N GLY A 90 -7.90 6.62 3.97
CA GLY A 90 -6.55 7.18 3.94
C GLY A 90 -5.46 6.13 4.03
N GLY A 91 -5.65 5.11 4.87
CA GLY A 91 -4.71 4.00 4.98
C GLY A 91 -4.58 3.20 3.68
N THR A 92 -5.68 2.99 2.98
CA THR A 92 -5.71 2.31 1.68
C THR A 92 -4.93 3.10 0.63
N ILE A 93 -5.13 4.42 0.57
CA ILE A 93 -4.40 5.30 -0.35
C ILE A 93 -2.90 5.29 -0.04
N LEU A 94 -2.53 5.48 1.24
CA LEU A 94 -1.12 5.51 1.68
C LEU A 94 -0.41 4.18 1.43
N LEU A 95 -1.07 3.06 1.67
CA LEU A 95 -0.50 1.74 1.40
C LEU A 95 -0.19 1.56 -0.09
N LYS A 96 -1.10 1.94 -0.96
CA LYS A 96 -0.90 1.87 -2.41
C LYS A 96 0.23 2.79 -2.88
N ALA A 97 0.26 4.01 -2.37
CA ALA A 97 1.28 5.01 -2.70
C ALA A 97 2.67 4.55 -2.21
N ARG A 98 2.77 4.09 -0.96
CA ARG A 98 4.03 3.57 -0.42
C ARG A 98 4.52 2.34 -1.18
N ARG A 99 3.64 1.41 -1.51
CA ARG A 99 4.00 0.23 -2.31
C ARG A 99 4.56 0.62 -3.68
N ALA A 100 4.00 1.64 -4.32
CA ALA A 100 4.51 2.18 -5.56
C ALA A 100 5.92 2.75 -5.41
N MET A 101 6.20 3.49 -4.33
CA MET A 101 7.53 4.01 -4.02
C MET A 101 8.53 2.90 -3.69
N GLU A 102 8.14 1.90 -2.92
CA GLU A 102 8.98 0.74 -2.61
C GLU A 102 9.38 -0.01 -3.89
N SER A 103 8.47 -0.17 -4.84
CA SER A 103 8.75 -0.82 -6.11
C SER A 103 9.83 -0.10 -6.94
N LEU A 104 9.97 1.21 -6.75
CA LEU A 104 10.96 2.04 -7.42
C LEU A 104 12.32 2.05 -6.70
N CYS A 105 12.31 2.06 -5.36
CA CYS A 105 13.46 2.35 -4.52
C CYS A 105 14.12 1.10 -3.91
N LEU A 106 13.39 0.00 -3.78
CA LEU A 106 13.88 -1.25 -3.19
C LEU A 106 14.14 -2.31 -4.25
N SER A 107 15.20 -3.09 -4.07
CA SER A 107 15.44 -4.27 -4.90
C SER A 107 14.37 -5.34 -4.65
N ARG A 108 14.26 -6.31 -5.56
CA ARG A 108 13.36 -7.46 -5.41
C ARG A 108 13.56 -8.17 -4.07
N ASP A 109 14.81 -8.44 -3.71
CA ASP A 109 15.13 -9.16 -2.48
C ASP A 109 14.81 -8.34 -1.23
N GLU A 110 15.02 -7.02 -1.28
CA GLU A 110 14.65 -6.11 -0.18
C GLU A 110 13.14 -6.10 0.02
N ILE A 111 12.33 -6.05 -1.05
CA ILE A 111 10.87 -6.11 -0.97
C ILE A 111 10.42 -7.41 -0.33
N VAL A 112 10.95 -8.55 -0.76
CA VAL A 112 10.62 -9.87 -0.20
C VAL A 112 10.97 -9.94 1.28
N LYS A 113 12.17 -9.49 1.66
CA LYS A 113 12.59 -9.47 3.08
C LYS A 113 11.69 -8.58 3.93
N LYS A 114 11.42 -7.35 3.47
CA LYS A 114 10.55 -6.42 4.19
C LYS A 114 9.14 -7.01 4.33
N ASP A 115 8.56 -7.55 3.27
CA ASP A 115 7.23 -8.13 3.30
C ASP A 115 7.14 -9.34 4.22
N SER A 116 8.20 -10.13 4.34
CA SER A 116 8.27 -11.29 5.24
C SER A 116 8.20 -10.90 6.73
N LEU A 117 8.51 -9.66 7.08
CA LEU A 117 8.43 -9.15 8.47
C LEU A 117 7.00 -8.75 8.85
N MET A 118 6.13 -8.48 7.89
CA MET A 118 4.81 -7.90 8.13
C MET A 118 3.87 -8.79 8.95
N PRO A 119 3.76 -10.10 8.71
CA PRO A 119 2.90 -10.96 9.51
C PRO A 119 3.26 -10.96 11.00
N SER A 120 4.56 -11.05 11.31
CA SER A 120 5.04 -11.01 12.70
C SER A 120 4.81 -9.64 13.34
N TYR A 121 5.04 -8.57 12.59
CA TYR A 121 4.79 -7.19 13.06
C TYR A 121 3.30 -6.97 13.35
N ALA A 122 2.43 -7.37 12.44
CA ALA A 122 0.98 -7.26 12.60
C ALA A 122 0.48 -8.06 13.81
N LYS A 123 1.02 -9.28 14.03
CA LYS A 123 0.69 -10.10 15.20
C LYS A 123 1.04 -9.41 16.52
N LEU A 124 2.21 -8.81 16.62
CA LEU A 124 2.63 -8.07 17.82
C LEU A 124 1.71 -6.89 18.12
N ILE A 125 1.27 -6.16 17.08
CA ILE A 125 0.29 -5.06 17.24
C ILE A 125 -1.05 -5.60 17.73
N TYR A 126 -1.55 -6.65 17.09
CA TYR A 126 -2.83 -7.27 17.43
C TYR A 126 -2.85 -7.80 18.86
N ASP A 127 -1.76 -8.42 19.31
CA ASP A 127 -1.62 -8.98 20.66
C ASP A 127 -1.35 -7.89 21.73
N GLY A 128 -1.33 -6.60 21.36
CA GLY A 128 -1.11 -5.50 22.29
C GLY A 128 0.35 -5.32 22.73
N LEU A 129 1.29 -5.90 22.00
CA LEU A 129 2.72 -5.91 22.33
C LEU A 129 3.50 -4.75 21.66
N TRP A 130 2.87 -3.59 21.54
CA TRP A 130 3.48 -2.41 20.93
C TRP A 130 4.81 -2.01 21.57
N TRP A 131 4.90 -2.11 22.88
CA TRP A 131 6.10 -1.72 23.66
C TRP A 131 7.11 -2.84 23.85
N SER A 132 6.90 -4.01 23.25
CA SER A 132 7.81 -5.15 23.36
C SER A 132 9.15 -4.92 22.63
N ASN A 133 10.20 -5.54 23.11
CA ASN A 133 11.50 -5.55 22.45
C ASN A 133 11.45 -6.17 21.04
N ASP A 134 10.61 -7.17 20.85
CA ASP A 134 10.42 -7.82 19.55
C ASP A 134 9.85 -6.84 18.53
N ARG A 135 8.82 -6.06 18.90
CA ARG A 135 8.28 -5.02 18.03
C ARG A 135 9.34 -3.97 17.71
N VAL A 136 10.10 -3.50 18.69
CA VAL A 136 11.19 -2.52 18.49
C VAL A 136 12.25 -3.05 17.54
N SER A 137 12.64 -4.33 17.68
CA SER A 137 13.60 -4.99 16.79
C SER A 137 13.11 -5.07 15.34
N LEU A 138 11.86 -5.49 15.14
CA LEU A 138 11.24 -5.53 13.81
C LEU A 138 11.13 -4.11 13.19
N GLN A 139 10.77 -3.10 14.01
CA GLN A 139 10.69 -1.72 13.57
C GLN A 139 12.03 -1.21 13.03
N LYS A 140 13.13 -1.52 13.70
CA LYS A 140 14.48 -1.15 13.22
C LYS A 140 14.80 -1.73 11.86
N GLN A 141 14.43 -2.99 11.62
CA GLN A 141 14.62 -3.63 10.33
C GLN A 141 13.76 -2.96 9.24
N ILE A 142 12.49 -2.67 9.54
CA ILE A 142 11.58 -1.97 8.63
C ILE A 142 12.11 -0.56 8.32
N ASP A 143 12.54 0.18 9.32
CA ASP A 143 13.08 1.54 9.18
C ASP A 143 14.36 1.55 8.33
N ASN A 144 15.18 0.52 8.42
CA ASN A 144 16.37 0.39 7.58
C ASN A 144 16.03 0.30 6.08
N PHE A 145 15.00 -0.47 5.71
CA PHE A 145 14.49 -0.47 4.32
C PHE A 145 13.89 0.89 3.95
N ALA A 146 13.16 1.51 4.88
CA ALA A 146 12.48 2.78 4.67
C ALA A 146 13.42 3.93 4.33
N THR A 147 14.68 3.90 4.75
CA THR A 147 15.67 4.95 4.43
C THR A 147 15.85 5.21 2.94
N LYS A 148 15.56 4.23 2.10
CA LYS A 148 15.65 4.34 0.64
C LYS A 148 14.37 4.85 -0.01
N VAL A 149 13.26 4.83 0.72
CA VAL A 149 11.92 5.12 0.18
C VAL A 149 11.62 6.61 0.33
N SER A 150 12.13 7.39 -0.61
CA SER A 150 11.93 8.84 -0.66
C SER A 150 11.66 9.26 -2.11
N GLY A 151 10.70 10.16 -2.28
CA GLY A 151 10.28 10.65 -3.59
C GLY A 151 8.79 10.94 -3.60
N SER A 152 8.19 11.00 -4.78
CA SER A 152 6.78 11.30 -4.93
C SER A 152 6.09 10.35 -5.90
N VAL A 153 4.79 10.19 -5.68
CA VAL A 153 3.91 9.40 -6.54
C VAL A 153 2.59 10.12 -6.74
N VAL A 154 2.09 10.12 -7.97
CA VAL A 154 0.74 10.60 -8.30
C VAL A 154 -0.22 9.43 -8.24
N ILE A 155 -1.28 9.59 -7.47
CA ILE A 155 -2.35 8.61 -7.27
C ILE A 155 -3.63 9.15 -7.88
N LYS A 156 -4.28 8.36 -8.72
CA LYS A 156 -5.61 8.64 -9.26
C LYS A 156 -6.66 7.89 -8.46
N LEU A 157 -7.69 8.61 -8.02
CA LEU A 157 -8.81 8.10 -7.25
C LEU A 157 -10.07 8.15 -8.10
N LEU A 158 -10.77 7.03 -8.24
CA LEU A 158 -12.00 6.94 -9.00
C LEU A 158 -12.83 5.74 -8.57
N LYS A 159 -14.05 5.98 -8.09
CA LYS A 159 -15.06 4.92 -7.83
C LYS A 159 -14.48 3.71 -7.11
N GLY A 160 -13.89 3.92 -5.94
CA GLY A 160 -13.30 2.87 -5.13
C GLY A 160 -11.90 2.42 -5.55
N ASN A 161 -11.38 2.89 -6.68
CA ASN A 161 -10.08 2.51 -7.19
C ASN A 161 -9.00 3.50 -6.77
N VAL A 162 -7.83 2.96 -6.43
CA VAL A 162 -6.60 3.69 -6.16
C VAL A 162 -5.57 3.27 -7.18
N ILE A 163 -5.20 4.15 -8.08
CA ILE A 163 -4.35 3.85 -9.24
C ILE A 163 -3.06 4.64 -9.13
N SER A 164 -1.92 3.95 -9.09
CA SER A 164 -0.61 4.58 -9.16
C SER A 164 -0.34 5.03 -10.60
N LEU A 165 -0.03 6.31 -10.76
CA LEU A 165 0.39 6.91 -12.03
C LEU A 165 1.91 7.13 -12.04
N GLY A 166 2.36 8.35 -12.34
CA GLY A 166 3.77 8.71 -12.34
C GLY A 166 4.41 8.67 -10.95
N LYS A 167 5.67 8.28 -10.91
CA LYS A 167 6.48 8.27 -9.68
C LYS A 167 7.91 8.66 -9.99
N GLU A 168 8.55 9.32 -9.03
CA GLU A 168 9.93 9.75 -9.14
C GLU A 168 10.67 9.63 -7.81
N SER A 169 11.95 9.34 -7.87
CA SER A 169 12.83 9.27 -6.71
C SER A 169 14.29 9.47 -7.12
N LYS A 170 15.05 10.15 -6.27
CA LYS A 170 16.53 10.20 -6.38
C LYS A 170 17.17 8.84 -6.13
N ASN A 171 16.45 7.95 -5.43
CA ASN A 171 16.89 6.58 -5.09
C ASN A 171 16.32 5.54 -6.06
N SER A 172 15.83 5.96 -7.23
CA SER A 172 15.26 5.06 -8.23
C SER A 172 16.28 4.00 -8.67
N LEU A 173 15.86 2.75 -8.67
CA LEU A 173 16.60 1.63 -9.24
C LEU A 173 16.21 1.34 -10.71
N TYR A 174 15.23 2.09 -11.22
CA TYR A 174 14.80 1.96 -12.62
C TYR A 174 15.83 2.61 -13.56
N ASP A 175 16.28 1.86 -14.54
CA ASP A 175 17.22 2.31 -15.57
C ASP A 175 16.53 2.18 -16.93
N GLU A 176 16.17 3.32 -17.53
CA GLU A 176 15.48 3.38 -18.82
C GLU A 176 16.28 2.70 -19.95
N ASN A 177 17.60 2.83 -19.92
CA ASN A 177 18.47 2.24 -20.94
C ASN A 177 18.52 0.72 -20.87
N LYS A 178 18.34 0.13 -19.67
CA LYS A 178 18.30 -1.32 -19.46
C LYS A 178 16.90 -1.91 -19.59
N ALA A 179 15.87 -1.09 -19.37
CA ALA A 179 14.47 -1.52 -19.43
C ALA A 179 13.92 -1.53 -20.87
N SER A 180 14.56 -0.82 -21.81
CA SER A 180 14.16 -0.81 -23.21
C SER A 180 14.48 -2.15 -23.89
N PHE A 181 13.47 -2.78 -24.48
CA PHE A 181 13.58 -4.00 -25.29
C PHE A 181 13.89 -3.70 -26.78
N GLU A 182 14.11 -2.44 -27.15
CA GLU A 182 14.53 -2.07 -28.49
C GLU A 182 15.97 -2.48 -28.75
N GLU A 183 16.36 -2.69 -29.99
CA GLU A 183 17.70 -3.14 -30.40
C GLU A 183 18.87 -2.25 -29.90
N SER A 184 18.56 -1.02 -29.47
CA SER A 184 19.46 -0.08 -28.81
C SER A 184 19.49 -0.17 -27.28
N GLY A 185 18.62 -0.96 -26.66
CA GLY A 185 18.54 -1.17 -25.20
C GLY A 185 19.60 -2.15 -24.71
N GLY A 186 20.14 -1.92 -23.52
CA GLY A 186 21.32 -2.55 -22.96
C GLY A 186 21.32 -4.07 -22.73
N PHE A 187 20.32 -4.83 -23.22
CA PHE A 187 20.30 -6.29 -23.22
C PHE A 187 20.20 -6.82 -24.65
N SER A 188 21.08 -7.75 -25.03
CA SER A 188 20.99 -8.46 -26.29
C SER A 188 19.81 -9.46 -26.25
N ASN A 189 19.27 -9.82 -27.44
CA ASN A 189 18.29 -10.91 -27.56
C ASN A 189 18.83 -12.24 -27.00
N GLN A 190 20.13 -12.45 -27.01
CA GLN A 190 20.77 -13.63 -26.45
C GLN A 190 20.71 -13.64 -24.93
N ASP A 191 20.97 -12.49 -24.28
CA ASP A 191 20.89 -12.36 -22.81
C ASP A 191 19.48 -12.64 -22.32
N MET A 192 18.46 -12.17 -23.05
CA MET A 192 17.05 -12.45 -22.77
C MET A 192 16.71 -13.93 -22.90
N GLN A 193 17.20 -14.59 -23.95
CA GLN A 193 16.97 -16.01 -24.15
C GLN A 193 17.66 -16.85 -23.07
N ASP A 194 18.86 -16.49 -22.67
CA ASP A 194 19.60 -17.18 -21.62
C ASP A 194 18.96 -17.00 -20.25
N TYR A 195 18.42 -15.80 -19.97
CA TYR A 195 17.62 -15.55 -18.77
C TYR A 195 16.33 -16.38 -18.73
N ILE A 196 15.57 -16.42 -19.85
CA ILE A 196 14.34 -17.21 -19.96
C ILE A 196 14.63 -18.70 -19.77
N LYS A 197 15.72 -19.20 -20.37
CA LYS A 197 16.16 -20.59 -20.15
C LYS A 197 16.51 -20.86 -18.69
N ALA A 198 17.28 -19.99 -18.05
CA ALA A 198 17.65 -20.13 -16.64
C ALA A 198 16.42 -20.20 -15.73
N VAL A 199 15.43 -19.33 -15.95
CA VAL A 199 14.17 -19.32 -15.17
C VAL A 199 13.31 -20.54 -15.45
N SER A 200 13.27 -21.05 -16.70
CA SER A 200 12.47 -22.24 -17.05
C SER A 200 13.03 -23.55 -16.49
N TYR A 201 14.30 -23.59 -16.12
CA TYR A 201 14.93 -24.79 -15.52
C TYR A 201 14.75 -24.85 -13.98
N THR A 202 14.23 -23.79 -13.34
CA THR A 202 14.03 -23.72 -11.89
C THR A 202 12.61 -24.05 -11.45
N HIS A 203 11.75 -24.46 -12.39
CA HIS A 203 10.36 -24.91 -12.14
C HIS A 203 10.15 -26.34 -12.73
#